data_a12fa9eea2841737dcc2fe4a7a505eb1
#
_entry.id   a12fa9eea2841737dcc2fe4a7a505eb1
#
_cell.length_a   1.000
_cell.length_b   1.000
_cell.length_c   1.000
_cell.angle_alpha   90.00
_cell.angle_beta   90.00
_cell.angle_gamma   90.00
#
_symmetry.space_group_name_H-M   'P 1'
#
loop_
_entity.id
_entity.type
_entity.pdbx_description
1 polymer ?
#
loop_
_entity_poly.entity_id
_entity_poly.type
_entity_poly.pdbx_seq_one_letter_code
_entity_poly.pdbx_strand_id
1 'polypeptide(L)'
;LIGCVSITFEMDDFYKTIDWISPTKKNIYVHRLAVHPNNQGQGHAKTIMNFIEKKGIENFCESIRLDTFSMNNKNNALYTKLGYQKLGQIYFRDQSEMPFNCYEKPLK
;
A
#
# COMPACT_ATOMS: atom_id res chain seq x y z
N LEU A 1 13.90 -9.19 -14.24
CA LEU A 1 12.84 -8.51 -13.49
C LEU A 1 13.39 -7.96 -12.18
N ILE A 2 13.36 -6.64 -12.02
CA ILE A 2 13.87 -5.97 -10.82
C ILE A 2 12.80 -5.98 -9.73
N GLY A 3 11.56 -5.72 -10.10
CA GLY A 3 10.45 -5.67 -9.17
C GLY A 3 9.11 -5.79 -9.86
N CYS A 4 8.06 -5.92 -9.07
CA CYS A 4 6.70 -5.98 -9.58
C CYS A 4 5.71 -5.47 -8.55
N VAL A 5 4.52 -5.13 -9.02
CA VAL A 5 3.43 -4.69 -8.16
C VAL A 5 2.11 -5.21 -8.73
N SER A 6 1.18 -5.53 -7.83
CA SER A 6 -0.18 -5.90 -8.21
C SER A 6 -1.14 -4.88 -7.62
N ILE A 7 -1.99 -4.29 -8.47
CA ILE A 7 -2.95 -3.28 -8.03
C ILE A 7 -4.36 -3.65 -8.49
N THR A 8 -5.35 -3.13 -7.79
CA THR A 8 -6.76 -3.26 -8.17
C THR A 8 -7.51 -2.00 -7.74
N PHE A 9 -8.69 -1.80 -8.30
CA PHE A 9 -9.60 -0.73 -7.90
C PHE A 9 -10.70 -1.22 -6.96
N GLU A 10 -10.73 -2.51 -6.64
CA GLU A 10 -11.74 -3.10 -5.76
C GLU A 10 -11.22 -3.23 -4.34
N MET A 11 -12.03 -2.83 -3.37
CA MET A 11 -11.67 -2.93 -1.96
C MET A 11 -11.91 -4.35 -1.44
N ASP A 12 -10.90 -4.92 -0.80
CA ASP A 12 -11.00 -6.20 -0.11
C ASP A 12 -11.91 -6.06 1.12
N ASP A 13 -12.66 -7.11 1.43
CA ASP A 13 -13.57 -7.10 2.59
C ASP A 13 -12.84 -6.84 3.91
N PHE A 14 -11.61 -7.27 4.04
CA PHE A 14 -10.82 -7.01 5.25
C PHE A 14 -10.59 -5.53 5.50
N TYR A 15 -10.66 -4.70 4.45
CA TYR A 15 -10.44 -3.26 4.57
C TYR A 15 -11.66 -2.50 5.07
N LYS A 16 -12.83 -3.15 5.17
CA LYS A 16 -14.07 -2.49 5.58
C LYS A 16 -14.07 -2.02 7.03
N THR A 17 -13.20 -2.58 7.87
CA THR A 17 -13.09 -2.21 9.28
C THR A 17 -12.21 -0.99 9.53
N ILE A 18 -11.54 -0.48 8.51
CA ILE A 18 -10.61 0.64 8.62
C ILE A 18 -11.34 1.95 8.34
N ASP A 19 -11.08 2.96 9.17
CA ASP A 19 -11.60 4.32 8.96
C ASP A 19 -10.72 5.05 7.97
N TRP A 20 -11.03 4.90 6.69
CA TRP A 20 -10.25 5.51 5.62
C TRP A 20 -10.44 7.03 5.58
N ILE A 21 -9.38 7.75 5.17
CA ILE A 21 -9.39 9.22 5.10
C ILE A 21 -10.25 9.71 3.95
N SER A 22 -10.06 9.13 2.77
CA SER A 22 -10.76 9.53 1.54
C SER A 22 -12.02 8.70 1.34
N PRO A 23 -13.02 9.24 0.60
CA PRO A 23 -14.20 8.46 0.24
C PRO A 23 -13.83 7.18 -0.51
N THR A 24 -14.57 6.11 -0.25
CA THR A 24 -14.40 4.84 -0.96
C THR A 24 -15.19 4.90 -2.25
N LYS A 25 -14.67 5.64 -3.23
CA LYS A 25 -15.27 5.78 -4.57
C LYS A 25 -14.36 5.18 -5.62
N LYS A 26 -13.23 5.85 -5.89
CA LYS A 26 -12.24 5.38 -6.85
C LYS A 26 -10.89 5.44 -6.18
N ASN A 27 -10.41 4.30 -5.74
CA ASN A 27 -9.15 4.19 -5.00
C ASN A 27 -8.30 3.09 -5.64
N ILE A 28 -6.99 3.24 -5.53
CA ILE A 28 -6.06 2.19 -5.93
C ILE A 28 -5.69 1.38 -4.68
N TYR A 29 -5.76 0.07 -4.79
CA TYR A 29 -5.35 -0.87 -3.75
C TYR A 29 -4.11 -1.60 -4.22
N VAL A 30 -3.01 -1.46 -3.47
CA VAL A 30 -1.76 -2.15 -3.75
C VAL A 30 -1.76 -3.45 -2.96
N HIS A 31 -1.75 -4.59 -3.67
CA HIS A 31 -1.78 -5.89 -3.01
C HIS A 31 -0.41 -6.50 -2.82
N ARG A 32 0.48 -6.25 -3.76
CA ARG A 32 1.81 -6.84 -3.72
C ARG A 32 2.80 -5.84 -4.30
N LEU A 33 3.84 -5.57 -3.53
CA LEU A 33 4.99 -4.82 -4.00
C LEU A 33 6.21 -5.65 -3.64
N ALA A 34 6.94 -6.07 -4.65
CA ALA A 34 8.13 -6.88 -4.46
C ALA A 34 9.28 -6.37 -5.30
N VAL A 35 10.47 -6.32 -4.70
CA VAL A 35 11.71 -5.97 -5.38
C VAL A 35 12.65 -7.17 -5.23
N HIS A 36 13.29 -7.55 -6.33
CA HIS A 36 14.22 -8.68 -6.32
C HIS A 36 15.26 -8.47 -5.21
N PRO A 37 15.61 -9.51 -4.42
CA PRO A 37 16.53 -9.35 -3.29
C PRO A 37 17.85 -8.67 -3.65
N ASN A 38 18.40 -8.93 -4.83
CA ASN A 38 19.66 -8.33 -5.27
C ASN A 38 19.51 -6.85 -5.64
N ASN A 39 18.29 -6.35 -5.74
CA ASN A 39 18.02 -4.95 -6.15
C ASN A 39 17.37 -4.13 -5.05
N GLN A 40 17.18 -4.70 -3.86
CA GLN A 40 16.63 -3.98 -2.72
C GLN A 40 17.61 -2.92 -2.22
N GLY A 41 17.07 -1.86 -1.63
CA GLY A 41 17.87 -0.75 -1.12
C GLY A 41 18.33 0.25 -2.17
N GLN A 42 17.89 0.11 -3.43
CA GLN A 42 18.27 0.99 -4.54
C GLN A 42 17.15 1.96 -4.94
N GLY A 43 16.10 2.07 -4.15
CA GLY A 43 15.01 3.00 -4.42
C GLY A 43 13.96 2.50 -5.42
N HIS A 44 13.99 1.23 -5.82
CA HIS A 44 13.03 0.69 -6.79
C HIS A 44 11.60 0.69 -6.26
N ALA A 45 11.40 0.35 -4.98
CA ALA A 45 10.08 0.38 -4.36
C ALA A 45 9.48 1.78 -4.39
N LYS A 46 10.29 2.80 -4.07
CA LYS A 46 9.88 4.20 -4.14
C LYS A 46 9.49 4.60 -5.55
N THR A 47 10.28 4.19 -6.53
CA THR A 47 10.02 4.49 -7.95
C THR A 47 8.69 3.86 -8.39
N ILE A 48 8.43 2.62 -8.01
CA ILE A 48 7.17 1.94 -8.32
C ILE A 48 5.99 2.67 -7.69
N MET A 49 6.11 3.03 -6.42
CA MET A 49 5.03 3.73 -5.71
C MET A 49 4.77 5.11 -6.30
N ASN A 50 5.82 5.85 -6.68
CA ASN A 50 5.66 7.14 -7.35
C ASN A 50 4.92 7.00 -8.68
N PHE A 51 5.21 5.95 -9.43
CA PHE A 51 4.51 5.67 -10.69
C PHE A 51 3.02 5.40 -10.45
N ILE A 52 2.69 4.60 -9.43
CA ILE A 52 1.31 4.30 -9.07
C ILE A 52 0.56 5.58 -8.68
N GLU A 53 1.19 6.44 -7.89
CA GLU A 53 0.60 7.71 -7.46
C GLU A 53 0.29 8.61 -8.66
N LYS A 54 1.23 8.70 -9.59
CA LYS A 54 1.05 9.49 -10.81
C LYS A 54 -0.11 8.95 -11.64
N LYS A 55 -0.20 7.64 -11.80
CA LYS A 55 -1.31 7.00 -12.51
C LYS A 55 -2.64 7.24 -11.79
N GLY A 56 -2.64 7.21 -10.47
CA GLY A 56 -3.82 7.50 -9.69
C GLY A 56 -4.32 8.92 -9.92
N ILE A 57 -3.41 9.88 -9.91
CA ILE A 57 -3.77 11.30 -10.18
C ILE A 57 -4.32 11.45 -11.59
N GLU A 58 -3.66 10.86 -12.60
CA GLU A 58 -4.10 10.90 -14.00
C GLU A 58 -5.49 10.32 -14.19
N ASN A 59 -5.88 9.33 -13.39
CA ASN A 59 -7.16 8.64 -13.47
C ASN A 59 -8.19 9.15 -12.47
N PHE A 60 -7.93 10.27 -11.82
CA PHE A 60 -8.83 10.92 -10.85
C PHE A 60 -9.16 10.03 -9.65
N CYS A 61 -8.23 9.21 -9.21
CA CYS A 61 -8.40 8.40 -8.01
C CYS A 61 -8.31 9.28 -6.76
N GLU A 62 -9.07 8.89 -5.72
CA GLU A 62 -9.09 9.62 -4.45
C GLU A 62 -7.84 9.39 -3.63
N SER A 63 -7.37 8.14 -3.58
CA SER A 63 -6.24 7.77 -2.75
C SER A 63 -5.63 6.44 -3.17
N ILE A 64 -4.48 6.15 -2.56
CA ILE A 64 -3.85 4.82 -2.62
C ILE A 64 -3.95 4.20 -1.24
N ARG A 65 -4.39 2.95 -1.20
CA ARG A 65 -4.55 2.17 0.02
C ARG A 65 -3.75 0.88 -0.08
N LEU A 66 -3.14 0.50 1.03
CA LEU A 66 -2.33 -0.73 1.05
C LEU A 66 -2.23 -1.26 2.48
N ASP A 67 -1.74 -2.49 2.58
CA ASP A 67 -1.37 -3.06 3.85
C ASP A 67 0.00 -3.68 3.76
N THR A 68 0.67 -3.78 4.89
CA THR A 68 1.95 -4.45 5.00
C THR A 68 2.07 -5.13 6.37
N PHE A 69 2.81 -6.23 6.42
CA PHE A 69 3.01 -6.96 7.66
C PHE A 69 3.58 -6.04 8.75
N SER A 70 2.99 -6.07 9.93
CA SER A 70 3.39 -5.15 11.01
C SER A 70 4.84 -5.31 11.44
N MET A 71 5.40 -6.50 11.27
CA MET A 71 6.78 -6.80 11.63
C MET A 71 7.79 -6.49 10.52
N ASN A 72 7.33 -6.07 9.36
CA ASN A 72 8.22 -5.68 8.25
C ASN A 72 8.65 -4.23 8.43
N ASN A 73 9.73 -4.01 9.18
CA ASN A 73 10.19 -2.68 9.52
C ASN A 73 10.58 -1.85 8.29
N LYS A 74 11.14 -2.46 7.26
CA LYS A 74 11.54 -1.77 6.04
C LYS A 74 10.35 -1.20 5.29
N ASN A 75 9.30 -1.99 5.11
CA ASN A 75 8.10 -1.55 4.40
C ASN A 75 7.34 -0.50 5.20
N ASN A 76 7.20 -0.68 6.51
CA ASN A 76 6.52 0.31 7.33
C ASN A 76 7.25 1.66 7.30
N ALA A 77 8.58 1.65 7.36
CA ALA A 77 9.38 2.86 7.24
C ALA A 77 9.25 3.49 5.86
N LEU A 78 9.25 2.68 4.80
CA LEU A 78 9.10 3.16 3.43
C LEU A 78 7.78 3.92 3.24
N TYR A 79 6.66 3.31 3.62
CA TYR A 79 5.36 3.94 3.41
C TYR A 79 5.20 5.20 4.25
N THR A 80 5.66 5.18 5.48
CA THR A 80 5.65 6.38 6.34
C THR A 80 6.46 7.51 5.69
N LYS A 81 7.63 7.19 5.17
CA LYS A 81 8.51 8.17 4.51
C LYS A 81 7.89 8.73 3.23
N LEU A 82 7.11 7.93 2.51
CA LEU A 82 6.43 8.36 1.30
C LEU A 82 5.15 9.16 1.57
N GLY A 83 4.80 9.37 2.82
CA GLY A 83 3.65 10.19 3.21
C GLY A 83 2.36 9.41 3.43
N TYR A 84 2.44 8.08 3.53
CA TYR A 84 1.28 7.26 3.85
C TYR A 84 0.99 7.32 5.34
N GLN A 85 -0.29 7.38 5.69
CA GLN A 85 -0.74 7.37 7.08
C GLN A 85 -1.23 5.99 7.49
N LYS A 86 -0.73 5.52 8.63
CA LYS A 86 -1.23 4.28 9.23
C LYS A 86 -2.57 4.55 9.89
N LEU A 87 -3.61 3.85 9.46
CA LEU A 87 -4.98 4.07 9.92
C LEU A 87 -5.51 2.96 10.83
N GLY A 88 -4.92 1.78 10.80
CA GLY A 88 -5.38 0.68 11.61
C GLY A 88 -4.68 -0.61 11.24
N GLN A 89 -5.22 -1.70 11.75
CA GLN A 89 -4.63 -3.03 11.55
C GLN A 89 -5.71 -4.04 11.19
N ILE A 90 -5.33 -5.00 10.35
CA ILE A 90 -6.19 -6.14 10.00
C ILE A 90 -5.42 -7.43 10.26
N TYR A 91 -6.16 -8.51 10.45
CA TYR A 91 -5.57 -9.81 10.73
C TYR A 91 -5.93 -10.81 9.63
N PHE A 92 -4.89 -11.37 9.00
CA PHE A 92 -5.03 -12.50 8.08
C PHE A 92 -4.61 -13.75 8.85
N ARG A 93 -5.51 -14.33 9.60
CA ARG A 93 -5.20 -15.41 10.55
C ARG A 93 -4.59 -16.65 9.92
N ASP A 94 -4.91 -16.90 8.65
CA ASP A 94 -4.32 -18.01 7.90
C ASP A 94 -2.85 -17.80 7.57
N GLN A 95 -2.37 -16.57 7.64
CA GLN A 95 -1.00 -16.20 7.29
C GLN A 95 -0.14 -15.93 8.52
N SER A 96 -0.72 -15.30 9.56
CA SER A 96 0.04 -14.92 10.74
C SER A 96 -0.89 -14.56 11.89
N GLU A 97 -0.41 -14.73 13.12
CA GLU A 97 -1.08 -14.23 14.32
C GLU A 97 -0.85 -12.72 14.48
N MET A 98 0.18 -12.17 13.85
CA MET A 98 0.49 -10.75 13.92
C MET A 98 -0.30 -9.99 12.87
N PRO A 99 -0.71 -8.74 13.18
CA PRO A 99 -1.53 -7.97 12.25
C PRO A 99 -0.74 -7.42 11.07
N PHE A 100 -1.51 -6.95 10.08
CA PHE A 100 -1.00 -6.14 8.98
C PHE A 100 -1.44 -4.70 9.20
N ASN A 101 -0.53 -3.77 9.00
CA ASN A 101 -0.80 -2.34 9.12
C ASN A 101 -1.41 -1.82 7.82
N CYS A 102 -2.51 -1.07 7.93
CA CYS A 102 -3.16 -0.46 6.78
C CYS A 102 -2.77 1.01 6.67
N TYR A 103 -2.43 1.41 5.45
CA TYR A 103 -1.97 2.75 5.13
C TYR A 103 -2.80 3.35 4.01
N GLU A 104 -2.92 4.67 4.04
CA GLU A 104 -3.55 5.42 2.95
C GLU A 104 -2.79 6.71 2.67
N LYS A 105 -2.71 7.06 1.39
CA LYS A 105 -2.20 8.35 0.95
C LYS A 105 -3.24 9.00 0.04
N PRO A 106 -3.93 10.05 0.51
CA PRO A 106 -4.82 10.82 -0.35
C PRO A 106 -4.03 11.47 -1.48
N LEU A 107 -4.64 11.49 -2.68
CA LEU A 107 -4.02 12.07 -3.87
C LEU A 107 -4.55 13.48 -4.17
N LYS A 108 -5.51 13.92 -3.40
CA LYS A 108 -6.12 15.24 -3.55
C LYS A 108 -5.95 16.06 -2.30
#